data_ebec76e22a93d364353bfb5849c85d9c
#
_entry.id   ebec76e22a93d364353bfb5849c85d9c
#
_cell.length_a   1.000
_cell.length_b   1.000
_cell.length_c   1.000
_cell.angle_alpha   90.00
_cell.angle_beta   90.00
_cell.angle_gamma   90.00
#
_symmetry.space_group_name_H-M   'P 1'
#
loop_
_entity.id
_entity.type
_entity.pdbx_description
1 polymer ?
#
loop_
_entity_poly.entity_id
_entity_poly.type
_entity_poly.pdbx_seq_one_letter_code
_entity_poly.pdbx_strand_id
1 'polypeptide(L)'
;MPIQVEAVKTLSDAMVRNQVERLYATSPEFSDGQDAVNQLDNVLDENTELYTAVFNDKIIGAIWSVGTGNHRLLQNIVVHPANRGRGVADRLVSEVCRIEEEQGVQTFSPGCGAIHRCLAHLGKITPA
;
A
#
# COMPACT_ATOMS: atom_id res chain seq x y z
N MET A 1 7.01 -13.02 12.04
CA MET A 1 6.75 -11.62 12.42
C MET A 1 5.30 -11.30 12.14
N PRO A 2 4.50 -11.01 13.17
CA PRO A 2 3.07 -10.75 12.98
C PRO A 2 2.84 -9.34 12.46
N ILE A 3 2.60 -9.24 11.17
CA ILE A 3 2.27 -7.98 10.51
C ILE A 3 0.77 -7.97 10.23
N GLN A 4 0.10 -6.90 10.63
CA GLN A 4 -1.30 -6.68 10.32
C GLN A 4 -1.41 -5.68 9.18
N VAL A 5 -2.27 -5.96 8.22
CA VAL A 5 -2.55 -5.05 7.11
C VAL A 5 -3.93 -4.44 7.35
N GLU A 6 -4.00 -3.12 7.36
CA GLU A 6 -5.21 -2.38 7.68
C GLU A 6 -5.52 -1.36 6.60
N ALA A 7 -6.81 -1.22 6.28
CA ALA A 7 -7.28 -0.17 5.39
C ALA A 7 -7.42 1.14 6.18
N VAL A 8 -6.88 2.21 5.65
CA VAL A 8 -6.97 3.55 6.25
C VAL A 8 -7.91 4.38 5.38
N LYS A 9 -9.04 4.76 5.92
CA LYS A 9 -10.08 5.48 5.17
C LYS A 9 -9.84 6.99 5.13
N THR A 10 -9.22 7.55 6.16
CA THR A 10 -8.90 8.97 6.24
C THR A 10 -7.57 9.17 6.96
N LEU A 11 -6.96 10.32 6.78
CA LEU A 11 -5.76 10.72 7.51
C LEU A 11 -6.08 11.77 8.58
N SER A 12 -7.26 11.66 9.20
CA SER A 12 -7.68 12.58 10.27
C SER A 12 -6.99 12.29 11.59
N ASP A 13 -6.53 11.06 11.83
CA ASP A 13 -5.77 10.70 13.02
C ASP A 13 -4.34 11.23 12.88
N ALA A 14 -3.93 12.11 13.79
CA ALA A 14 -2.62 12.76 13.72
C ALA A 14 -1.45 11.78 13.81
N MET A 15 -1.58 10.72 14.61
CA MET A 15 -0.51 9.71 14.73
C MET A 15 -0.34 8.92 13.43
N VAL A 16 -1.45 8.49 12.86
CA VAL A 16 -1.44 7.76 11.58
C VAL A 16 -0.88 8.67 10.49
N ARG A 17 -1.36 9.92 10.42
CA ARG A 17 -0.90 10.89 9.43
C ARG A 17 0.61 11.11 9.51
N ASN A 18 1.14 11.31 10.73
CA ASN A 18 2.57 11.52 10.92
C ASN A 18 3.40 10.30 10.50
N GLN A 19 2.94 9.10 10.82
CA GLN A 19 3.65 7.87 10.45
C GLN A 19 3.66 7.68 8.93
N VAL A 20 2.53 7.93 8.27
CA VAL A 20 2.43 7.85 6.80
C VAL A 20 3.34 8.89 6.15
N GLU A 21 3.34 10.11 6.66
CA GLU A 21 4.21 11.18 6.16
C GLU A 21 5.69 10.79 6.25
N ARG A 22 6.12 10.30 7.41
CA ARG A 22 7.52 9.87 7.60
C ARG A 22 7.89 8.72 6.70
N LEU A 23 6.95 7.80 6.50
CA LEU A 23 7.18 6.64 5.66
C LEU A 23 7.38 7.05 4.20
N TYR A 24 6.50 7.89 3.68
CA TYR A 24 6.61 8.36 2.29
C TYR A 24 7.76 9.34 2.08
N ALA A 25 8.27 9.96 3.13
CA ALA A 25 9.50 10.77 3.02
C ALA A 25 10.69 9.94 2.54
N THR A 26 10.65 8.61 2.70
CA THR A 26 11.71 7.71 2.23
C THR A 26 11.49 7.21 0.81
N SER A 27 10.36 7.56 0.18
CA SER A 27 10.01 7.10 -1.16
C SER A 27 10.48 8.10 -2.21
N PRO A 28 11.11 7.64 -3.30
CA PRO A 28 11.49 8.54 -4.40
C PRO A 28 10.31 8.97 -5.28
N GLU A 29 9.12 8.42 -5.07
CA GLU A 29 7.94 8.72 -5.89
C GLU A 29 7.32 10.08 -5.55
N PHE A 30 7.65 10.64 -4.40
CA PHE A 30 7.11 11.92 -3.94
C PHE A 30 8.26 12.87 -3.63
N SER A 31 8.01 14.17 -3.76
CA SER A 31 9.02 15.18 -3.45
C SER A 31 9.36 15.19 -1.96
N ASP A 32 8.35 14.96 -1.11
CA ASP A 32 8.53 14.79 0.34
C ASP A 32 7.30 14.05 0.91
N GLY A 33 7.35 13.75 2.20
CA GLY A 33 6.25 13.04 2.86
C GLY A 33 4.97 13.85 2.92
N GLN A 34 5.07 15.16 3.04
CA GLN A 34 3.91 16.04 3.08
C GLN A 34 3.18 16.07 1.74
N ASP A 35 3.93 16.03 0.63
CA ASP A 35 3.35 15.93 -0.70
C ASP A 35 2.51 14.66 -0.84
N ALA A 36 3.01 13.52 -0.38
CA ALA A 36 2.28 12.26 -0.41
C ALA A 36 0.99 12.34 0.40
N VAL A 37 1.05 12.88 1.60
CA VAL A 37 -0.11 13.01 2.49
C VAL A 37 -1.14 13.97 1.90
N ASN A 38 -0.70 15.07 1.30
CA ASN A 38 -1.59 16.01 0.66
C ASN A 38 -2.31 15.38 -0.54
N GLN A 39 -1.61 14.58 -1.34
CA GLN A 39 -2.24 13.84 -2.44
C GLN A 39 -3.25 12.84 -1.91
N LEU A 40 -2.92 12.12 -0.84
CA LEU A 40 -3.86 11.18 -0.22
C LEU A 40 -5.12 11.88 0.28
N ASP A 41 -5.00 13.05 0.90
CA ASP A 41 -6.17 13.82 1.36
C ASP A 41 -7.15 14.09 0.21
N ASN A 42 -6.62 14.27 -1.01
CA ASN A 42 -7.45 14.59 -2.17
C ASN A 42 -8.03 13.35 -2.87
N VAL A 43 -7.43 12.18 -2.70
CA VAL A 43 -7.83 10.99 -3.46
C VAL A 43 -8.43 9.86 -2.62
N LEU A 44 -8.31 9.90 -1.30
CA LEU A 44 -8.91 8.89 -0.43
C LEU A 44 -10.43 9.01 -0.50
N ASP A 45 -11.06 8.08 -1.20
CA ASP A 45 -12.49 8.06 -1.42
C ASP A 45 -12.92 6.62 -1.80
N GLU A 46 -14.08 6.48 -2.44
CA GLU A 46 -14.60 5.18 -2.86
C GLU A 46 -13.70 4.43 -3.83
N ASN A 47 -12.85 5.15 -4.59
CA ASN A 47 -12.02 4.59 -5.65
C ASN A 47 -10.56 4.43 -5.26
N THR A 48 -10.15 4.99 -4.12
CA THR A 48 -8.76 4.93 -3.65
C THR A 48 -8.72 4.57 -2.18
N GLU A 49 -8.00 3.52 -1.84
CA GLU A 49 -7.78 3.12 -0.46
C GLU A 49 -6.29 3.07 -0.16
N LEU A 50 -5.93 3.51 1.04
CA LEU A 50 -4.59 3.34 1.58
C LEU A 50 -4.59 2.11 2.48
N TYR A 51 -3.66 1.20 2.24
CA TYR A 51 -3.43 0.07 3.13
C TYR A 51 -2.09 0.24 3.81
N THR A 52 -2.03 -0.08 5.10
CA THR A 52 -0.80 0.02 5.89
C THR A 52 -0.44 -1.34 6.47
N ALA A 53 0.86 -1.59 6.54
CA ALA A 53 1.40 -2.75 7.27
C ALA A 53 1.82 -2.26 8.65
N VAL A 54 1.26 -2.87 9.69
CA VAL A 54 1.47 -2.46 11.09
C VAL A 54 2.19 -3.58 11.84
N PHE A 55 3.23 -3.21 12.55
CA PHE A 55 3.98 -4.12 13.42
C PHE A 55 4.32 -3.39 14.72
N ASN A 56 3.96 -3.99 15.86
CA ASN A 56 4.15 -3.38 17.19
C ASN A 56 3.60 -1.95 17.24
N ASP A 57 2.37 -1.77 16.75
CA ASP A 57 1.65 -0.50 16.73
C ASP A 57 2.31 0.58 15.86
N LYS A 58 3.28 0.21 15.02
CA LYS A 58 3.95 1.15 14.11
C LYS A 58 3.64 0.80 12.68
N ILE A 59 3.41 1.81 11.86
CA ILE A 59 3.23 1.65 10.42
C ILE A 59 4.61 1.50 9.79
N ILE A 60 4.88 0.32 9.22
CA ILE A 60 6.17 0.01 8.59
C ILE A 60 6.09 -0.13 7.09
N GLY A 61 4.91 -0.06 6.52
CA GLY A 61 4.71 -0.12 5.08
C GLY A 61 3.37 0.45 4.68
N ALA A 62 3.22 0.83 3.43
CA ALA A 62 1.97 1.36 2.89
C ALA A 62 1.90 1.14 1.39
N ILE A 63 0.68 1.05 0.87
CA ILE A 63 0.41 0.90 -0.56
C ILE A 63 -0.97 1.49 -0.85
N TRP A 64 -1.14 2.06 -2.05
CA TRP A 64 -2.43 2.57 -2.51
C TRP A 64 -3.08 1.54 -3.42
N SER A 65 -4.41 1.38 -3.28
CA SER A 65 -5.23 0.59 -4.19
C SER A 65 -6.23 1.52 -4.85
N VAL A 66 -6.19 1.62 -6.17
CA VAL A 66 -6.98 2.59 -6.95
C VAL A 66 -7.81 1.87 -8.00
N GLY A 67 -9.06 2.23 -8.11
CA GLY A 67 -9.90 1.71 -9.19
C GLY A 67 -11.35 1.54 -8.81
N THR A 68 -12.16 1.15 -9.80
CA THR A 68 -13.59 0.89 -9.63
C THR A 68 -13.92 -0.51 -10.14
N GLY A 69 -15.04 -1.05 -9.68
CA GLY A 69 -15.49 -2.36 -10.13
C GLY A 69 -14.58 -3.48 -9.63
N ASN A 70 -14.25 -4.39 -10.54
CA ASN A 70 -13.53 -5.61 -10.20
C ASN A 70 -12.02 -5.56 -10.52
N HIS A 71 -11.49 -4.37 -10.85
CA HIS A 71 -10.07 -4.18 -11.16
C HIS A 71 -9.46 -3.09 -10.28
N ARG A 72 -8.24 -3.35 -9.75
CA ARG A 72 -7.53 -2.38 -8.92
C ARG A 72 -6.11 -2.20 -9.42
N LEU A 73 -5.64 -0.96 -9.42
CA LEU A 73 -4.25 -0.61 -9.65
C LEU A 73 -3.57 -0.46 -8.29
N LEU A 74 -2.52 -1.22 -8.05
CA LEU A 74 -1.72 -1.12 -6.84
C LEU A 74 -0.50 -0.26 -7.13
N GLN A 75 -0.30 0.82 -6.35
CA GLN A 75 0.76 1.79 -6.60
C GLN A 75 1.29 2.41 -5.33
N ASN A 76 2.39 3.13 -5.45
CA ASN A 76 2.98 3.91 -4.36
C ASN A 76 3.27 3.06 -3.12
N ILE A 77 3.88 1.88 -3.33
CA ILE A 77 4.31 1.02 -2.23
C ILE A 77 5.58 1.58 -1.60
N VAL A 78 5.62 1.56 -0.28
CA VAL A 78 6.82 1.94 0.47
C VAL A 78 6.95 1.04 1.70
N VAL A 79 8.17 0.66 2.04
CA VAL A 79 8.51 -0.09 3.24
C VAL A 79 9.58 0.70 3.99
N HIS A 80 9.40 0.84 5.30
CA HIS A 80 10.36 1.54 6.13
C HIS A 80 11.76 0.96 5.93
N PRO A 81 12.81 1.80 5.76
CA PRO A 81 14.16 1.29 5.48
C PRO A 81 14.66 0.22 6.46
N ALA A 82 14.32 0.34 7.74
CA ALA A 82 14.73 -0.63 8.77
C ALA A 82 14.06 -2.00 8.59
N ASN A 83 12.98 -2.08 7.81
CA ASN A 83 12.19 -3.30 7.63
C ASN A 83 12.31 -3.88 6.22
N ARG A 84 13.14 -3.29 5.36
CA ARG A 84 13.35 -3.80 4.00
C ARG A 84 14.10 -5.13 4.03
N GLY A 85 13.85 -5.97 3.02
CA GLY A 85 14.47 -7.28 2.92
C GLY A 85 13.89 -8.32 3.87
N ARG A 86 12.75 -8.05 4.50
CA ARG A 86 12.10 -8.95 5.45
C ARG A 86 10.74 -9.46 5.00
N GLY A 87 10.42 -9.29 3.72
CA GLY A 87 9.16 -9.78 3.17
C GLY A 87 7.94 -8.92 3.46
N VAL A 88 8.12 -7.68 3.93
CA VAL A 88 7.01 -6.78 4.23
C VAL A 88 6.22 -6.43 2.97
N ALA A 89 6.91 -6.15 1.87
CA ALA A 89 6.25 -5.81 0.60
C ALA A 89 5.39 -6.97 0.11
N ASP A 90 5.92 -8.20 0.11
CA ASP A 90 5.17 -9.39 -0.29
C ASP A 90 3.95 -9.60 0.59
N ARG A 91 4.11 -9.44 1.90
CA ARG A 91 3.02 -9.60 2.85
C ARG A 91 1.94 -8.53 2.61
N LEU A 92 2.35 -7.30 2.39
CA LEU A 92 1.43 -6.18 2.16
C LEU A 92 0.62 -6.42 0.89
N VAL A 93 1.27 -6.74 -0.23
CA VAL A 93 0.58 -7.01 -1.49
C VAL A 93 -0.34 -8.23 -1.36
N SER A 94 0.12 -9.30 -0.74
CA SER A 94 -0.66 -10.53 -0.53
C SER A 94 -1.96 -10.24 0.24
N GLU A 95 -1.86 -9.52 1.36
CA GLU A 95 -3.02 -9.22 2.19
C GLU A 95 -3.97 -8.24 1.51
N VAL A 96 -3.45 -7.26 0.78
CA VAL A 96 -4.30 -6.32 0.02
C VAL A 96 -5.09 -7.08 -1.04
N CYS A 97 -4.44 -7.98 -1.77
CA CYS A 97 -5.14 -8.81 -2.76
C CYS A 97 -6.23 -9.64 -2.10
N ARG A 98 -5.94 -10.27 -0.96
CA ARG A 98 -6.92 -11.08 -0.24
C ARG A 98 -8.14 -10.23 0.18
N ILE A 99 -7.91 -9.08 0.78
CA ILE A 99 -8.98 -8.18 1.24
C ILE A 99 -9.83 -7.70 0.06
N GLU A 100 -9.19 -7.28 -1.02
CA GLU A 100 -9.88 -6.77 -2.21
C GLU A 100 -10.66 -7.89 -2.91
N GLU A 101 -10.10 -9.09 -3.00
CA GLU A 101 -10.79 -10.24 -3.59
C GLU A 101 -12.05 -10.62 -2.81
N GLU A 102 -12.01 -10.51 -1.49
CA GLU A 102 -13.20 -10.72 -0.66
C GLU A 102 -14.30 -9.70 -0.95
N GLN A 103 -13.95 -8.55 -1.50
CA GLN A 103 -14.88 -7.49 -1.88
C GLN A 103 -15.29 -7.55 -3.36
N GLY A 104 -14.86 -8.58 -4.08
CA GLY A 104 -15.26 -8.81 -5.46
C GLY A 104 -14.24 -8.38 -6.52
N VAL A 105 -13.07 -7.91 -6.12
CA VAL A 105 -12.01 -7.57 -7.08
C VAL A 105 -11.46 -8.85 -7.70
N GLN A 106 -11.30 -8.85 -9.03
CA GLN A 106 -10.87 -10.03 -9.78
C GLN A 106 -9.47 -9.90 -10.34
N THR A 107 -9.03 -8.67 -10.66
CA THR A 107 -7.74 -8.45 -11.31
C THR A 107 -7.02 -7.26 -10.67
N PHE A 108 -5.69 -7.30 -10.79
CA PHE A 108 -4.80 -6.26 -10.24
C PHE A 108 -3.78 -5.86 -11.31
N SER A 109 -3.44 -4.57 -11.34
CA SER A 109 -2.35 -4.05 -12.16
C SER A 109 -1.24 -3.49 -11.27
N PRO A 110 0.04 -3.70 -11.63
CA PRO A 110 1.14 -3.14 -10.87
C PRO A 110 1.45 -1.71 -11.32
N GLY A 111 1.62 -0.80 -10.36
CA GLY A 111 2.05 0.56 -10.63
C GLY A 111 3.57 0.73 -10.70
N CYS A 112 4.33 -0.30 -10.31
CA CYS A 112 5.79 -0.28 -10.37
C CYS A 112 6.34 -1.71 -10.41
N GLY A 113 7.66 -1.82 -10.68
CA GLY A 113 8.32 -3.11 -10.81
C GLY A 113 8.29 -3.96 -9.55
N ALA A 114 8.37 -3.34 -8.38
CA ALA A 114 8.32 -4.06 -7.11
C ALA A 114 6.96 -4.73 -6.91
N ILE A 115 5.88 -4.02 -7.22
CA ILE A 115 4.52 -4.58 -7.11
C ILE A 115 4.33 -5.67 -8.17
N HIS A 116 4.86 -5.47 -9.37
CA HIS A 116 4.81 -6.50 -10.41
C HIS A 116 5.42 -7.81 -9.92
N ARG A 117 6.60 -7.74 -9.30
CA ARG A 117 7.26 -8.95 -8.77
C ARG A 117 6.41 -9.63 -7.70
N CYS A 118 5.83 -8.85 -6.79
CA CYS A 118 4.98 -9.40 -5.74
C CYS A 118 3.74 -10.10 -6.32
N LEU A 119 3.07 -9.46 -7.27
CA LEU A 119 1.89 -10.04 -7.91
C LEU A 119 2.24 -11.30 -8.71
N ALA A 120 3.39 -11.29 -9.38
CA ALA A 120 3.86 -12.48 -10.12
C ALA A 120 4.15 -13.64 -9.16
N HIS A 121 4.78 -13.38 -8.02
CA HIS A 121 5.03 -14.41 -6.99
C HIS A 121 3.73 -15.03 -6.48
N LEU A 122 2.67 -14.25 -6.41
CA LEU A 122 1.36 -14.71 -5.94
C LEU A 122 0.54 -15.39 -7.04
N GLY A 123 1.03 -15.41 -8.28
CA GLY A 123 0.29 -15.94 -9.41
C GLY A 123 -0.86 -15.06 -9.86
N LYS A 124 -0.85 -13.77 -9.50
CA LYS A 124 -1.92 -12.83 -9.84
C LYS A 124 -1.74 -12.20 -11.22
N ILE A 125 -0.50 -12.16 -11.73
CA ILE A 125 -0.17 -11.68 -13.07
C ILE A 125 0.94 -12.51 -13.65
N THR A 126 1.11 -12.42 -14.98
CA THR A 126 2.19 -13.12 -15.68
C THR A 126 3.54 -12.47 -15.34
N PRO A 127 4.57 -13.26 -15.00
CA PRO A 127 5.91 -12.71 -14.82
C PRO A 127 6.42 -12.05 -16.11
N ALA A 128 7.11 -10.94 -15.94
CA ALA A 128 7.67 -10.23 -17.09
C ALA A 128 8.85 -10.97 -17.71
#